data_bba2ca80685c9a92a5e82e816a7de6b9
#
_entry.id   bba2ca80685c9a92a5e82e816a7de6b9
#
_cell.length_a   1.000
_cell.length_b   1.000
_cell.length_c   1.000
_cell.angle_alpha   90.00
_cell.angle_beta   90.00
_cell.angle_gamma   90.00
#
_symmetry.space_group_name_H-M   'P 1'
#
loop_
_entity.id
_entity.type
_entity.pdbx_description
1 polymer ?
#
loop_
_entity_poly.entity_id
_entity_poly.type
_entity_poly.pdbx_seq_one_letter_code
_entity_poly.pdbx_strand_id
1 'polypeptide(L)' 'MPHAIIRGKNGRRHEVDFGDAPVRVEIYSSEEAVEIFVEADFETLPEERRRVALLNIPRHLFSEATGAAARRAARPR' A
#
# COMPACT_ATOMS: atom_id res chain seq x y z
N MET A 1 7.35 -4.36 11.04
CA MET A 1 5.88 -4.45 11.09
C MET A 1 5.28 -3.66 9.94
N PRO A 2 4.31 -4.25 9.16
CA PRO A 2 3.71 -3.50 8.07
C PRO A 2 2.89 -2.32 8.59
N HIS A 3 3.04 -1.18 7.95
CA HIS A 3 2.28 0.01 8.28
C HIS A 3 2.13 0.92 7.06
N ALA A 4 1.15 1.78 7.09
CA ALA A 4 0.94 2.80 6.08
C ALA A 4 0.88 4.17 6.74
N ILE A 5 1.56 5.15 6.19
CA ILE A 5 1.57 6.52 6.67
C ILE A 5 1.16 7.45 5.54
N ILE A 6 0.16 8.29 5.80
CA ILE A 6 -0.30 9.32 4.88
C ILE A 6 -0.09 10.67 5.53
N ARG A 7 0.65 11.55 4.87
CA ARG A 7 0.90 12.92 5.35
C ARG A 7 0.27 13.93 4.41
N GLY A 8 -0.55 14.80 4.96
CA GLY A 8 -1.13 15.91 4.22
C GLY A 8 -0.23 17.16 4.24
N LYS A 9 -0.52 18.10 3.34
CA LYS A 9 0.22 19.38 3.25
C LYS A 9 0.11 20.24 4.51
N ASN A 10 -0.95 20.04 5.29
CA ASN A 10 -1.20 20.75 6.55
C ASN A 10 -0.52 20.13 7.77
N GLY A 11 0.37 19.16 7.55
CA GLY A 11 1.06 18.46 8.63
C GLY A 11 0.25 17.34 9.29
N ARG A 12 -1.00 17.14 8.90
CA ARG A 12 -1.78 16.02 9.42
C ARG A 12 -1.23 14.70 8.94
N ARG A 13 -1.19 13.75 9.86
CA ARG A 13 -0.65 12.42 9.61
C ARG A 13 -1.71 11.39 9.98
N HIS A 14 -1.96 10.49 9.05
CA HIS A 14 -2.76 9.29 9.29
C HIS A 14 -1.84 8.09 9.22
N GLU A 15 -1.92 7.23 10.20
CA GLU A 15 -1.13 6.02 10.26
C GLU A 15 -2.02 4.81 10.48
N VAL A 16 -1.82 3.79 9.68
CA VAL A 16 -2.43 2.49 9.88
C VAL A 16 -1.30 1.53 10.20
N ASP A 17 -1.31 1.02 11.43
CA ASP A 17 -0.35 0.03 11.89
C ASP A 17 -1.05 -1.32 11.95
N PHE A 18 -0.54 -2.28 11.19
CA PHE A 18 -1.10 -3.62 11.15
C PHE A 18 -0.57 -4.52 12.28
N GLY A 19 0.37 -4.02 13.07
CA GLY A 19 0.96 -4.74 14.18
C GLY A 19 1.69 -6.00 13.74
N ASP A 20 1.64 -7.02 14.57
CA ASP A 20 2.24 -8.33 14.27
C ASP A 20 1.28 -9.25 13.51
N ALA A 21 0.14 -8.73 13.12
CA ALA A 21 -0.87 -9.51 12.42
C ALA A 21 -0.41 -9.90 11.01
N PRO A 22 -0.79 -11.08 10.54
CA PRO A 22 -0.64 -11.40 9.13
C PRO A 22 -1.41 -10.40 8.28
N VAL A 23 -0.83 -9.98 7.18
CA VAL A 23 -1.49 -9.09 6.23
C VAL A 23 -1.65 -9.80 4.90
N ARG A 24 -2.73 -9.46 4.21
CA ARG A 24 -2.98 -9.89 2.85
C ARG A 24 -2.77 -8.71 1.93
N VAL A 25 -2.02 -8.90 0.86
CA VAL A 25 -1.78 -7.89 -0.16
C VAL A 25 -2.43 -8.35 -1.46
N GLU A 26 -3.26 -7.50 -2.03
CA GLU A 26 -3.88 -7.76 -3.32
C GLU A 26 -3.66 -6.57 -4.23
N ILE A 27 -3.39 -6.84 -5.49
CA ILE A 27 -3.19 -5.82 -6.51
C ILE A 27 -4.19 -6.07 -7.63
N TYR A 28 -4.99 -5.06 -7.93
CA TYR A 28 -5.92 -5.07 -9.04
C TYR A 28 -5.48 -4.05 -10.08
N SER A 29 -5.46 -4.43 -11.33
CA SER A 29 -5.00 -3.57 -12.41
C SER A 29 -6.05 -3.48 -13.51
N SER A 30 -6.33 -2.26 -13.93
CA SER A 30 -7.15 -1.96 -15.11
C SER A 30 -6.32 -1.15 -16.10
N GLU A 31 -6.93 -0.76 -17.23
CA GLU A 31 -6.25 0.10 -18.20
C GLU A 31 -5.93 1.49 -17.64
N GLU A 32 -6.71 1.96 -16.68
CA GLU A 32 -6.62 3.33 -16.16
C GLU A 32 -5.85 3.41 -14.84
N ALA A 33 -5.97 2.41 -13.97
CA ALA A 33 -5.46 2.50 -12.63
C ALA A 33 -4.97 1.18 -12.08
N VAL A 34 -4.11 1.27 -11.07
CA VAL A 34 -3.68 0.15 -10.23
C VAL A 34 -4.17 0.42 -8.81
N GLU A 35 -4.87 -0.55 -8.23
CA GLU A 35 -5.30 -0.50 -6.84
C GLU A 35 -4.50 -1.49 -6.02
N ILE A 36 -3.96 -1.01 -4.91
CA ILE A 36 -3.19 -1.84 -3.98
C ILE A 36 -3.91 -1.88 -2.65
N PHE A 37 -4.29 -3.09 -2.23
CA PHE A 37 -4.89 -3.34 -0.94
C PHE A 37 -3.88 -3.99 -0.01
N VAL A 38 -3.81 -3.47 1.21
CA VAL A 38 -3.14 -4.16 2.32
C VAL A 38 -4.16 -4.28 3.43
N GLU A 39 -4.49 -5.48 3.83
CA GLU A 39 -5.55 -5.75 4.78
C GLU A 39 -5.04 -6.69 5.87
N ALA A 40 -5.38 -6.39 7.13
CA ALA A 40 -5.09 -7.30 8.21
C ALA A 40 -5.94 -8.57 8.06
N ASP A 41 -5.29 -9.72 8.05
CA ASP A 41 -5.95 -11.01 7.80
C ASP A 41 -6.40 -11.64 9.12
N PHE A 42 -7.38 -11.01 9.77
CA PHE A 42 -7.99 -11.52 10.98
C PHE A 42 -9.45 -11.89 10.73
N GLU A 43 -9.74 -13.14 10.62
CA GLU A 43 -11.12 -13.62 10.54
C GLU A 43 -11.89 -13.42 11.85
N THR A 44 -11.18 -13.36 12.96
CA THR A 44 -11.78 -13.30 14.30
C THR A 44 -11.99 -11.87 14.82
N LEU A 45 -11.43 -10.86 14.15
CA LEU A 45 -11.63 -9.47 14.58
C LEU A 45 -12.97 -8.93 14.12
N PRO A 46 -13.67 -8.16 14.99
CA PRO A 46 -14.83 -7.40 14.54
C PRO A 46 -14.45 -6.47 13.38
N GLU A 47 -15.35 -6.24 12.47
CA GLU A 47 -15.13 -5.36 11.31
C GLU A 47 -14.59 -3.99 11.69
N GLU A 48 -15.03 -3.46 12.81
CA GLU A 48 -14.58 -2.17 13.36
C GLU A 48 -13.08 -2.11 13.64
N ARG A 49 -12.44 -3.25 13.85
CA ARG A 49 -11.01 -3.35 14.14
C ARG A 49 -10.18 -3.84 12.98
N ARG A 50 -10.82 -4.17 11.87
CA ARG A 50 -10.11 -4.56 10.66
C ARG A 50 -9.47 -3.32 10.03
N ARG A 51 -8.20 -3.41 9.76
CA ARG A 51 -7.45 -2.32 9.17
C ARG A 51 -7.18 -2.62 7.71
N VAL A 52 -7.44 -1.62 6.88
CA VAL A 52 -7.24 -1.72 5.44
C VAL A 52 -6.53 -0.45 4.97
N ALA A 53 -5.53 -0.62 4.13
CA ALA A 53 -4.97 0.47 3.36
C ALA A 53 -5.27 0.21 1.89
N LEU A 54 -5.80 1.21 1.21
CA LEU A 54 -6.08 1.16 -0.22
C LEU A 54 -5.41 2.33 -0.90
N LEU A 55 -4.64 2.02 -1.93
CA LEU A 55 -4.05 3.02 -2.82
C LEU A 55 -4.63 2.82 -4.21
N ASN A 56 -5.09 3.91 -4.81
CA ASN A 56 -5.48 3.94 -6.20
C ASN A 56 -4.51 4.87 -6.94
N ILE A 57 -3.80 4.32 -7.91
CA ILE A 57 -2.71 5.02 -8.59
C ILE A 57 -2.95 4.97 -10.10
N PRO A 58 -2.89 6.11 -10.80
CA PRO A 58 -2.92 6.07 -12.26
C PRO A 58 -1.86 5.10 -12.80
N ARG A 59 -2.27 4.28 -13.75
CA ARG A 59 -1.41 3.19 -14.23
C ARG A 59 -0.07 3.66 -14.76
N HIS A 60 -0.05 4.77 -15.50
CA HIS A 60 1.20 5.28 -16.05
C HIS A 60 2.20 5.70 -14.96
N LEU A 61 1.72 6.27 -13.85
CA LEU A 61 2.58 6.64 -12.73
C LEU A 61 3.11 5.40 -12.01
N PHE A 62 2.28 4.40 -11.85
CA PHE A 62 2.70 3.12 -11.24
C PHE A 62 3.77 2.44 -12.09
N SER A 63 3.57 2.40 -13.41
CA SER A 63 4.54 1.79 -14.33
C SER A 63 5.88 2.54 -14.33
N GLU A 64 5.85 3.86 -14.30
CA GLU A 64 7.07 4.68 -14.19
C GLU A 64 7.81 4.42 -12.87
N ALA A 65 7.07 4.36 -11.76
CA ALA A 65 7.66 4.14 -10.45
C ALA A 65 8.29 2.76 -10.32
N THR A 66 7.63 1.72 -10.80
CA THR A 66 8.17 0.35 -10.76
C THR A 66 9.37 0.21 -11.67
N GLY A 67 9.36 0.83 -12.84
CA GLY A 67 10.50 0.86 -13.74
C GLY A 67 11.71 1.58 -13.10
N ALA A 68 11.49 2.72 -12.46
CA ALA A 68 12.52 3.46 -11.74
C ALA A 68 13.10 2.64 -10.57
N ALA A 69 12.24 1.95 -9.82
CA ALA A 69 12.68 1.10 -8.72
C ALA A 69 13.53 -0.06 -9.21
N ALA A 70 13.15 -0.70 -10.32
CA ALA A 70 13.91 -1.78 -10.91
C ALA A 70 15.30 -1.29 -11.37
N ARG A 71 15.39 -0.12 -11.98
CA ARG A 71 16.66 0.48 -12.40
C ARG A 71 17.56 0.78 -11.20
N ARG A 72 17.01 1.32 -10.12
CA ARG A 72 17.79 1.57 -8.89
C ARG A 72 18.30 0.29 -8.26
N ALA A 73 17.49 -0.74 -8.22
CA ALA A 73 17.86 -2.04 -7.66
C ALA A 73 18.96 -2.73 -8.50
N ALA A 74 18.98 -2.52 -9.82
CA ALA A 74 19.93 -3.11 -10.73
C ALA A 74 21.29 -2.37 -10.76
N ARG A 75 21.40 -1.17 -10.17
CA ARG A 75 22.68 -0.44 -10.16
C ARG A 75 23.70 -1.14 -9.27
N PRO A 76 24.89 -1.41 -9.76
CA PRO A 76 25.98 -1.89 -8.90
C PRO A 76 26.37 -0.78 -7.92
N ARG A 77 26.60 -1.15 -6.71
CA ARG A 77 27.10 -0.22 -5.68
C ARG A 77 28.62 -0.24 -5.64
#